data_624fa9eb0a2b0bca6e0de1cb6ae14ca9
#
_entry.id   624fa9eb0a2b0bca6e0de1cb6ae14ca9
#
_cell.length_a   1.000
_cell.length_b   1.000
_cell.length_c   1.000
_cell.angle_alpha   90.00
_cell.angle_beta   90.00
_cell.angle_gamma   90.00
#
_symmetry.space_group_name_H-M   'P 1'
#
loop_
_entity.id
_entity.type
_entity.pdbx_description
1 polymer ?
#
loop_
_entity_poly.entity_id
_entity_poly.type
_entity_poly.pdbx_seq_one_letter_code
_entity_poly.pdbx_strand_id
1 'polypeptide(L)'
;TGYYHWFFLIQGDNLPETLIGSNARYYLEEKLKRWSSKDAIFKEVFQENAVNEYVRCFDKQGIHGTCEDYRAGASIDMSDDEKDRNKKIAMPLLVLWGNKGFVNRTYDVLNVWNEYASDVRGKSLDCGHFLAEEKPDDVCKELIEFFS
;
A
#
# COMPACT_ATOMS: atom_id res chain seq x y z
N THR A 1 -9.07 14.63 3.54
CA THR A 1 -7.77 14.44 2.86
C THR A 1 -7.39 12.97 2.88
N GLY A 2 -7.29 12.34 1.68
CA GLY A 2 -7.05 10.89 1.57
C GLY A 2 -5.71 10.43 2.17
N TYR A 3 -4.69 11.28 2.12
CA TYR A 3 -3.31 10.93 2.52
C TYR A 3 -2.81 11.67 3.76
N TYR A 4 -3.68 11.99 4.72
CA TYR A 4 -3.26 12.63 5.98
C TYR A 4 -2.20 11.81 6.74
N HIS A 5 -2.22 10.49 6.60
CA HIS A 5 -1.30 9.59 7.28
C HIS A 5 0.17 9.81 6.88
N TRP A 6 0.44 10.29 5.68
CA TRP A 6 1.79 10.66 5.26
C TRP A 6 2.37 11.74 6.17
N PHE A 7 1.61 12.80 6.42
CA PHE A 7 2.03 13.88 7.32
C PHE A 7 2.03 13.49 8.79
N PHE A 8 1.19 12.54 9.17
CA PHE A 8 1.11 12.04 10.55
C PHE A 8 2.27 11.10 10.87
N LEU A 9 2.54 10.10 10.03
CA LEU A 9 3.51 9.04 10.30
C LEU A 9 4.97 9.53 10.27
N ILE A 10 5.26 10.62 9.57
CA ILE A 10 6.60 11.21 9.52
C ILE A 10 6.96 12.07 10.73
N GLN A 11 6.00 12.32 11.63
CA GLN A 11 6.28 13.16 12.80
C GLN A 11 7.34 12.52 13.72
N GLY A 12 8.18 13.38 14.33
CA GLY A 12 9.24 12.98 15.25
C GLY A 12 8.75 12.66 16.66
N ASP A 13 9.71 12.46 17.56
CA ASP A 13 9.52 12.30 19.01
C ASP A 13 8.58 11.15 19.41
N ASN A 14 8.51 10.10 18.59
CA ASN A 14 7.60 8.97 18.75
C ASN A 14 6.11 9.37 18.87
N LEU A 15 5.71 10.52 18.32
CA LEU A 15 4.34 10.99 18.41
C LEU A 15 3.35 10.00 17.76
N PRO A 16 3.53 9.59 16.49
CA PRO A 16 2.62 8.62 15.87
C PRO A 16 2.69 7.25 16.55
N GLU A 17 3.88 6.79 16.93
CA GLU A 17 4.05 5.50 17.62
C GLU A 17 3.28 5.46 18.93
N THR A 18 3.33 6.53 19.70
CA THR A 18 2.62 6.64 20.98
C THR A 18 1.11 6.66 20.78
N LEU A 19 0.62 7.46 19.84
CA LEU A 19 -0.81 7.59 19.57
C LEU A 19 -1.40 6.31 18.98
N ILE A 20 -0.71 5.67 18.04
CA ILE A 20 -1.14 4.41 17.42
C ILE A 20 -1.07 3.29 18.47
N GLY A 21 0.03 3.19 19.20
CA GLY A 21 0.25 2.15 20.19
C GLY A 21 -0.77 2.16 21.32
N SER A 22 -1.39 3.30 21.62
CA SER A 22 -2.48 3.39 22.60
C SER A 22 -3.74 2.62 22.19
N ASN A 23 -3.97 2.41 20.89
CA ASN A 23 -5.09 1.63 20.35
C ASN A 23 -4.78 1.08 18.95
N ALA A 24 -3.74 0.23 18.86
CA ALA A 24 -3.19 -0.26 17.61
C ALA A 24 -4.23 -1.04 16.77
N ARG A 25 -5.04 -1.91 17.41
CA ARG A 25 -6.10 -2.66 16.72
C ARG A 25 -7.09 -1.73 16.04
N TYR A 26 -7.60 -0.75 16.77
CA TYR A 26 -8.58 0.20 16.21
C TYR A 26 -8.00 0.99 15.04
N TYR A 27 -6.76 1.47 15.19
CA TYR A 27 -6.07 2.20 14.11
C TYR A 27 -5.94 1.34 12.84
N LEU A 28 -5.47 0.10 12.99
CA LEU A 28 -5.29 -0.83 11.88
C LEU A 28 -6.62 -1.15 11.19
N GLU A 29 -7.63 -1.57 11.95
CA GLU A 29 -8.95 -1.91 11.39
C GLU A 29 -9.60 -0.72 10.66
N GLU A 30 -9.45 0.50 11.19
CA GLU A 30 -9.94 1.70 10.50
C GLU A 30 -9.20 1.99 9.19
N LYS A 31 -7.90 1.66 9.10
CA LYS A 31 -7.17 1.74 7.83
C LYS A 31 -7.68 0.71 6.83
N LEU A 32 -7.81 -0.54 7.25
CA LEU A 32 -8.35 -1.60 6.41
C LEU A 32 -9.74 -1.23 5.86
N LYS A 33 -10.64 -0.77 6.71
CA LYS A 33 -12.00 -0.35 6.32
C LYS A 33 -12.00 0.84 5.35
N ARG A 34 -11.20 1.87 5.63
CA ARG A 34 -11.24 3.13 4.87
C ARG A 34 -10.60 3.04 3.49
N TRP A 35 -9.66 2.13 3.32
CA TRP A 35 -8.94 1.97 2.05
C TRP A 35 -9.47 0.85 1.18
N SER A 36 -10.29 -0.04 1.72
CA SER A 36 -11.07 -1.00 0.93
C SER A 36 -12.11 -0.31 0.06
N SER A 37 -12.62 -1.04 -0.92
CA SER A 37 -13.79 -0.61 -1.68
C SER A 37 -14.96 -0.32 -0.73
N LYS A 38 -15.73 0.71 -1.04
CA LYS A 38 -16.95 1.04 -0.28
C LYS A 38 -18.02 -0.04 -0.34
N ASP A 39 -17.97 -0.87 -1.38
CA ASP A 39 -18.89 -1.98 -1.58
C ASP A 39 -18.41 -3.26 -0.86
N ALA A 40 -17.19 -3.24 -0.31
CA ALA A 40 -16.62 -4.39 0.39
C ALA A 40 -17.25 -4.54 1.79
N ILE A 41 -17.75 -5.74 2.06
CA ILE A 41 -18.18 -6.11 3.42
C ILE A 41 -16.94 -6.53 4.19
N PHE A 42 -16.52 -5.74 5.19
CA PHE A 42 -15.26 -5.92 5.89
C PHE A 42 -15.00 -7.35 6.35
N LYS A 43 -16.00 -8.01 6.95
CA LYS A 43 -15.85 -9.37 7.46
C LYS A 43 -15.77 -10.46 6.39
N GLU A 44 -16.20 -10.16 5.18
CA GLU A 44 -16.07 -11.07 4.04
C GLU A 44 -14.69 -10.96 3.39
N VAL A 45 -14.15 -9.75 3.34
CA VAL A 45 -12.81 -9.47 2.80
C VAL A 45 -11.72 -9.82 3.82
N PHE A 46 -11.87 -9.36 5.06
CA PHE A 46 -10.88 -9.57 6.13
C PHE A 46 -11.41 -10.56 7.16
N GLN A 47 -11.03 -11.82 7.03
CA GLN A 47 -11.36 -12.83 8.01
C GLN A 47 -10.71 -12.52 9.35
N GLU A 48 -11.40 -12.86 10.45
CA GLU A 48 -10.97 -12.49 11.80
C GLU A 48 -9.57 -13.02 12.18
N ASN A 49 -9.22 -14.23 11.73
CA ASN A 49 -7.89 -14.79 11.94
C ASN A 49 -6.80 -13.98 11.21
N ALA A 50 -7.06 -13.51 9.99
CA ALA A 50 -6.12 -12.65 9.26
C ALA A 50 -5.96 -11.29 9.96
N VAL A 51 -7.06 -10.67 10.38
CA VAL A 51 -7.01 -9.41 11.16
C VAL A 51 -6.24 -9.58 12.45
N ASN A 52 -6.45 -10.70 13.17
CA ASN A 52 -5.70 -10.99 14.40
C ASN A 52 -4.20 -11.12 14.12
N GLU A 53 -3.80 -11.74 13.01
CA GLU A 53 -2.40 -11.84 12.64
C GLU A 53 -1.80 -10.48 12.24
N TYR A 54 -2.53 -9.66 11.52
CA TYR A 54 -2.08 -8.29 11.22
C TYR A 54 -1.89 -7.47 12.50
N VAL A 55 -2.82 -7.57 13.44
CA VAL A 55 -2.70 -6.89 14.76
C VAL A 55 -1.53 -7.42 15.57
N ARG A 56 -1.27 -8.74 15.53
CA ARG A 56 -0.12 -9.35 16.20
C ARG A 56 1.21 -8.80 15.68
N CYS A 57 1.31 -8.63 14.36
CA CYS A 57 2.50 -8.06 13.71
C CYS A 57 2.61 -6.53 13.87
N PHE A 58 1.48 -5.86 14.16
CA PHE A 58 1.42 -4.42 14.36
C PHE A 58 1.63 -4.07 15.84
N ASP A 59 2.66 -4.66 16.43
CA ASP A 59 3.15 -4.39 17.78
C ASP A 59 4.01 -3.10 17.82
N LYS A 60 4.66 -2.84 18.94
CA LYS A 60 5.52 -1.65 19.09
C LYS A 60 6.61 -1.55 18.02
N GLN A 61 7.21 -2.67 17.63
CA GLN A 61 8.26 -2.70 16.60
C GLN A 61 7.68 -2.51 15.21
N GLY A 62 6.56 -3.16 14.91
CA GLY A 62 5.83 -3.01 13.65
C GLY A 62 5.32 -1.58 13.43
N ILE A 63 4.80 -0.95 14.48
CA ILE A 63 4.36 0.46 14.43
C ILE A 63 5.56 1.38 14.17
N HIS A 64 6.66 1.18 14.92
CA HIS A 64 7.89 1.96 14.72
C HIS A 64 8.45 1.78 13.30
N GLY A 65 8.58 0.53 12.83
CA GLY A 65 9.02 0.25 11.47
C GLY A 65 8.15 0.93 10.41
N THR A 66 6.82 0.92 10.59
CA THR A 66 5.90 1.65 9.71
C THR A 66 6.21 3.15 9.69
N CYS A 67 6.44 3.77 10.84
CA CYS A 67 6.77 5.20 10.90
C CYS A 67 8.13 5.51 10.25
N GLU A 68 9.14 4.69 10.49
CA GLU A 68 10.45 4.84 9.87
C GLU A 68 10.42 4.70 8.35
N ASP A 69 9.60 3.78 7.81
CA ASP A 69 9.38 3.64 6.37
C ASP A 69 8.83 4.94 5.76
N TYR A 70 7.81 5.54 6.39
CA TYR A 70 7.31 6.84 5.93
C TYR A 70 8.32 7.98 6.10
N ARG A 71 9.16 7.97 7.14
CA ARG A 71 10.24 8.96 7.32
C ARG A 71 11.31 8.82 6.24
N ALA A 72 11.68 7.57 5.90
CA ALA A 72 12.58 7.29 4.79
C ALA A 72 12.01 7.79 3.47
N GLY A 73 10.74 7.48 3.18
CA GLY A 73 10.03 7.96 1.99
C GLY A 73 9.93 9.48 1.88
N ALA A 74 9.93 10.20 3.01
CA ALA A 74 9.94 11.67 3.03
C ALA A 74 11.35 12.29 3.01
N SER A 75 12.42 11.50 2.99
CA SER A 75 13.80 11.98 3.10
C SER A 75 14.77 11.25 2.19
N ILE A 76 15.35 10.14 2.66
CA ILE A 76 16.43 9.44 1.96
C ILE A 76 15.98 8.87 0.62
N ASP A 77 14.77 8.28 0.56
CA ASP A 77 14.24 7.66 -0.65
C ASP A 77 14.04 8.70 -1.76
N MET A 78 13.59 9.90 -1.43
CA MET A 78 13.48 11.00 -2.41
C MET A 78 14.85 11.38 -2.98
N SER A 79 15.88 11.39 -2.14
CA SER A 79 17.26 11.68 -2.57
C SER A 79 17.84 10.59 -3.46
N ASP A 80 17.53 9.33 -3.15
CA ASP A 80 18.01 8.19 -3.92
C ASP A 80 17.23 8.05 -5.23
N ASP A 81 15.92 8.29 -5.23
CA ASP A 81 15.10 8.34 -6.45
C ASP A 81 15.61 9.40 -7.43
N GLU A 82 15.98 10.60 -6.95
CA GLU A 82 16.56 11.63 -7.81
C GLU A 82 17.91 11.22 -8.41
N LYS A 83 18.77 10.52 -7.66
CA LYS A 83 20.04 9.98 -8.18
C LYS A 83 19.82 8.92 -9.26
N ASP A 84 18.77 8.13 -9.10
CA ASP A 84 18.45 6.99 -9.96
C ASP A 84 17.41 7.33 -11.05
N ARG A 85 16.97 8.56 -11.14
CA ARG A 85 15.92 9.04 -12.05
C ARG A 85 16.09 8.61 -13.52
N ASN A 86 17.32 8.46 -13.97
CA ASN A 86 17.63 8.04 -15.34
C ASN A 86 17.86 6.52 -15.49
N LYS A 87 17.72 5.75 -14.40
CA LYS A 87 17.90 4.31 -14.39
C LYS A 87 16.53 3.64 -14.43
N LYS A 88 16.24 2.97 -15.55
CA LYS A 88 15.00 2.21 -15.65
C LYS A 88 15.18 0.77 -15.18
N ILE A 89 14.13 0.23 -14.58
CA ILE A 89 13.98 -1.20 -14.32
C ILE A 89 13.99 -1.91 -15.69
N ALA A 90 14.97 -2.81 -15.89
CA ALA A 90 15.15 -3.52 -17.14
C ALA A 90 14.32 -4.82 -17.23
N MET A 91 13.92 -5.37 -16.09
CA MET A 91 13.07 -6.55 -16.01
C MET A 91 11.63 -6.20 -16.36
N PRO A 92 10.83 -7.15 -16.89
CA PRO A 92 9.40 -6.96 -17.04
C PRO A 92 8.75 -6.60 -15.69
N LEU A 93 7.84 -5.64 -15.71
CA LEU A 93 7.15 -5.13 -14.53
C LEU A 93 5.64 -5.33 -14.68
N LEU A 94 5.03 -6.06 -13.74
CA LEU A 94 3.58 -6.16 -13.61
C LEU A 94 3.09 -5.14 -12.59
N VAL A 95 2.16 -4.28 -13.00
CA VAL A 95 1.53 -3.26 -12.14
C VAL A 95 0.04 -3.56 -11.99
N LEU A 96 -0.40 -3.82 -10.75
CA LEU A 96 -1.80 -4.02 -10.42
C LEU A 96 -2.26 -2.98 -9.41
N TRP A 97 -3.46 -2.42 -9.60
CA TRP A 97 -4.03 -1.44 -8.68
C TRP A 97 -5.55 -1.52 -8.61
N GLY A 98 -6.14 -0.99 -7.54
CA GLY A 98 -7.59 -0.94 -7.39
C GLY A 98 -8.22 0.26 -8.11
N ASN A 99 -9.21 0.02 -8.98
CA ASN A 99 -9.89 1.08 -9.73
C ASN A 99 -10.78 1.98 -8.84
N LYS A 100 -11.17 1.50 -7.65
CA LYS A 100 -11.94 2.25 -6.66
C LYS A 100 -11.04 3.03 -5.68
N GLY A 101 -9.70 2.81 -5.77
CA GLY A 101 -8.71 3.44 -4.91
C GLY A 101 -8.40 4.90 -5.28
N PHE A 102 -7.60 5.55 -4.43
CA PHE A 102 -7.13 6.93 -4.67
C PHE A 102 -6.19 7.02 -5.86
N VAL A 103 -5.30 6.04 -6.01
CA VAL A 103 -4.27 6.00 -7.06
C VAL A 103 -4.91 6.08 -8.45
N ASN A 104 -5.93 5.27 -8.72
CA ASN A 104 -6.62 5.25 -10.01
C ASN A 104 -7.31 6.59 -10.37
N ARG A 105 -7.75 7.33 -9.35
CA ARG A 105 -8.41 8.64 -9.58
C ARG A 105 -7.44 9.79 -9.80
N THR A 106 -6.18 9.60 -9.42
CA THR A 106 -5.21 10.69 -9.33
C THR A 106 -4.12 10.57 -10.39
N TYR A 107 -3.78 9.36 -10.78
CA TYR A 107 -2.65 9.09 -11.67
C TYR A 107 -3.06 8.26 -12.89
N ASP A 108 -2.42 8.52 -14.02
CA ASP A 108 -2.29 7.54 -15.10
C ASP A 108 -1.19 6.55 -14.71
N VAL A 109 -1.62 5.45 -14.08
CA VAL A 109 -0.72 4.52 -13.39
C VAL A 109 0.32 3.92 -14.33
N LEU A 110 -0.10 3.47 -15.51
CA LEU A 110 0.84 2.85 -16.45
C LEU A 110 1.80 3.89 -17.04
N ASN A 111 1.34 5.11 -17.29
CA ASN A 111 2.21 6.16 -17.79
C ASN A 111 3.28 6.52 -16.76
N VAL A 112 2.93 6.61 -15.47
CA VAL A 112 3.91 6.85 -14.40
C VAL A 112 4.95 5.73 -14.38
N TRP A 113 4.54 4.45 -14.39
CA TRP A 113 5.49 3.34 -14.33
C TRP A 113 6.36 3.19 -15.60
N ASN A 114 5.88 3.65 -16.77
CA ASN A 114 6.69 3.71 -17.99
C ASN A 114 7.85 4.71 -17.89
N GLU A 115 7.82 5.65 -16.94
CA GLU A 115 8.97 6.51 -16.66
C GLU A 115 10.07 5.74 -15.92
N TYR A 116 9.72 4.73 -15.10
CA TYR A 116 10.62 3.98 -14.23
C TYR A 116 11.03 2.60 -14.76
N ALA A 117 10.30 2.03 -15.71
CA ALA A 117 10.58 0.71 -16.26
C ALA A 117 10.49 0.68 -17.79
N SER A 118 11.19 -0.32 -18.41
CA SER A 118 11.27 -0.44 -19.86
C SER A 118 10.19 -1.34 -20.47
N ASP A 119 9.69 -2.33 -19.71
CA ASP A 119 8.61 -3.24 -20.12
C ASP A 119 7.56 -3.26 -18.99
N VAL A 120 6.49 -2.48 -19.15
CA VAL A 120 5.43 -2.34 -18.16
C VAL A 120 4.15 -2.96 -18.67
N ARG A 121 3.60 -3.88 -17.90
CA ARG A 121 2.29 -4.50 -18.11
C ARG A 121 1.44 -4.28 -16.88
N GLY A 122 0.14 -4.20 -17.04
CA GLY A 122 -0.73 -4.13 -15.87
C GLY A 122 -2.12 -3.64 -16.19
N LYS A 123 -2.95 -3.69 -15.15
CA LYS A 123 -4.33 -3.23 -15.20
C LYS A 123 -4.88 -2.95 -13.81
N SER A 124 -5.98 -2.21 -13.77
CA SER A 124 -6.76 -2.06 -12.56
C SER A 124 -7.66 -3.27 -12.32
N LEU A 125 -7.84 -3.62 -11.04
CA LEU A 125 -8.83 -4.60 -10.57
C LEU A 125 -10.01 -3.86 -9.94
N ASP A 126 -11.20 -4.50 -9.95
CA ASP A 126 -12.43 -3.90 -9.40
C ASP A 126 -12.48 -3.99 -7.88
N CYS A 127 -11.59 -3.26 -7.21
CA CYS A 127 -11.42 -3.25 -5.76
C CYS A 127 -10.87 -1.91 -5.25
N GLY A 128 -10.70 -1.83 -3.92
CA GLY A 128 -10.01 -0.72 -3.25
C GLY A 128 -8.50 -0.89 -3.24
N HIS A 129 -7.89 -0.67 -2.07
CA HIS A 129 -6.44 -0.67 -1.90
C HIS A 129 -5.84 -2.07 -1.68
N PHE A 130 -6.61 -2.97 -1.07
CA PHE A 130 -6.12 -4.28 -0.63
C PHE A 130 -6.46 -5.36 -1.65
N LEU A 131 -5.73 -5.37 -2.76
CA LEU A 131 -6.01 -6.22 -3.91
C LEU A 131 -6.05 -7.71 -3.56
N ALA A 132 -5.07 -8.16 -2.77
CA ALA A 132 -4.93 -9.59 -2.42
C ALA A 132 -6.08 -10.08 -1.52
N GLU A 133 -6.64 -9.20 -0.70
CA GLU A 133 -7.78 -9.51 0.16
C GLU A 133 -9.12 -9.31 -0.55
N GLU A 134 -9.24 -8.26 -1.35
CA GLU A 134 -10.50 -7.92 -2.02
C GLU A 134 -10.74 -8.73 -3.30
N LYS A 135 -9.66 -9.15 -3.99
CA LYS A 135 -9.69 -9.85 -5.28
C LYS A 135 -8.58 -10.91 -5.41
N PRO A 136 -8.49 -11.86 -4.48
CA PRO A 136 -7.39 -12.84 -4.46
C PRO A 136 -7.29 -13.66 -5.74
N ASP A 137 -8.41 -14.12 -6.31
CA ASP A 137 -8.42 -14.94 -7.52
C ASP A 137 -7.91 -14.16 -8.73
N ASP A 138 -8.32 -12.89 -8.86
CA ASP A 138 -7.87 -12.02 -9.94
C ASP A 138 -6.38 -11.75 -9.83
N VAL A 139 -5.88 -11.47 -8.61
CA VAL A 139 -4.44 -11.27 -8.36
C VAL A 139 -3.65 -12.53 -8.69
N CYS A 140 -4.08 -13.69 -8.19
CA CYS A 140 -3.43 -14.97 -8.49
C CYS A 140 -3.37 -15.26 -10.00
N LYS A 141 -4.46 -15.00 -10.71
CA LYS A 141 -4.51 -15.19 -12.17
C LYS A 141 -3.46 -14.33 -12.88
N GLU A 142 -3.39 -13.04 -12.56
CA GLU A 142 -2.43 -12.11 -13.16
C GLU A 142 -0.98 -12.49 -12.86
N LEU A 143 -0.71 -12.93 -11.62
CA LEU A 143 0.63 -13.39 -11.24
C LEU A 143 1.04 -14.67 -11.99
N ILE A 144 0.14 -15.64 -12.09
CA ILE A 144 0.40 -16.89 -12.84
C ILE A 144 0.68 -16.56 -14.32
N GLU A 145 -0.16 -15.71 -14.93
CA GLU A 145 0.02 -15.33 -16.33
C GLU A 145 1.34 -14.56 -16.56
N PHE A 146 1.73 -13.74 -15.62
CA PHE A 146 2.96 -12.95 -15.71
C PHE A 146 4.23 -13.80 -15.58
N PHE A 147 4.21 -14.85 -14.73
CA PHE A 147 5.37 -15.69 -14.46
C PHE A 147 5.43 -16.98 -15.31
N SER A 148 4.46 -17.21 -16.21
CA SER A 148 4.43 -18.35 -17.14
C SER A 148 5.13 -18.03 -18.44
#